data_b6914e151f61c6211d0c8b05345f3f80
#
_entry.id   b6914e151f61c6211d0c8b05345f3f80
#
_cell.length_a   1.000
_cell.length_b   1.000
_cell.length_c   1.000
_cell.angle_alpha   90.00
_cell.angle_beta   90.00
_cell.angle_gamma   90.00
#
_symmetry.space_group_name_H-M   'P 1'
#
loop_
_entity.id
_entity.type
_entity.pdbx_description
1 polymer ?
#
loop_
_entity_poly.entity_id
_entity_poly.type
_entity_poly.pdbx_seq_one_letter_code
_entity_poly.pdbx_strand_id
1 'polypeptide(L)'
;MQTAPKPEMNSHAWSRRRLIGGVAALGTAGMVAAGATGRAAETELYRAKNNRVRQSVVPWCFKPMTLDELCVLAVRLGLPSVELTTPNNFPLLKKHGLVCALTGSHGFGKGFAHIEEHAECLKVLRERIDATAAAGFPSVITFSGFRRGLSDEVGTKNMVEGLKKIAGYAEEKKVTLCLEMLNSKDKVEMKGHPDYFCDDIDRAVDICRLVGSERVKVLFDIYHVQIMHGDVIRRLQQHKDWIGHYHTAGVPGRNEIDDTQEVNYGPIMRAIVATGYQGFVGQEFIPLRDKAASLSEAVRICDV
;
A
#
# COMPACT_ATOMS: atom_id res chain seq x y z
N MET A 1 55.05 -33.00 -7.77
CA MET A 1 54.17 -32.82 -6.58
C MET A 1 52.75 -33.01 -7.03
N GLN A 2 52.07 -33.93 -6.39
CA GLN A 2 50.89 -34.63 -6.82
C GLN A 2 49.65 -33.71 -6.97
N THR A 3 48.97 -33.87 -8.10
CA THR A 3 47.67 -33.33 -8.39
C THR A 3 46.56 -34.28 -7.91
N ALA A 4 45.65 -33.83 -7.11
CA ALA A 4 44.47 -34.58 -6.66
C ALA A 4 43.36 -34.59 -7.74
N PRO A 5 42.55 -35.66 -7.86
CA PRO A 5 41.58 -35.82 -8.94
C PRO A 5 40.25 -35.16 -8.61
N LYS A 6 39.54 -34.73 -9.68
CA LYS A 6 38.17 -34.21 -9.65
C LYS A 6 37.16 -35.36 -9.49
N PRO A 7 36.04 -35.18 -8.79
CA PRO A 7 34.94 -36.14 -8.76
C PRO A 7 34.06 -36.07 -10.01
N GLU A 8 33.70 -37.22 -10.54
CA GLU A 8 32.79 -37.44 -11.66
C GLU A 8 31.33 -37.15 -11.30
N MET A 9 30.60 -36.47 -12.23
CA MET A 9 29.18 -36.28 -12.16
C MET A 9 28.42 -37.50 -12.67
N ASN A 10 27.63 -38.13 -11.83
CA ASN A 10 26.73 -39.22 -12.20
C ASN A 10 25.43 -38.65 -12.78
N SER A 11 25.17 -38.94 -14.05
CA SER A 11 23.93 -38.64 -14.77
C SER A 11 22.92 -39.76 -14.54
N HIS A 12 21.86 -39.51 -13.80
CA HIS A 12 20.72 -40.42 -13.78
C HIS A 12 19.66 -39.95 -14.79
N ALA A 13 19.59 -40.73 -15.88
CA ALA A 13 18.54 -40.64 -16.88
C ALA A 13 17.23 -41.23 -16.35
N TRP A 14 16.14 -40.49 -16.44
CA TRP A 14 14.81 -40.99 -16.17
C TRP A 14 14.17 -41.55 -17.44
N SER A 15 13.88 -42.86 -17.44
CA SER A 15 13.28 -43.57 -18.55
C SER A 15 11.77 -43.34 -18.62
N ARG A 16 11.29 -43.02 -19.81
CA ARG A 16 9.86 -42.98 -20.17
C ARG A 16 9.33 -44.40 -20.37
N ARG A 17 8.36 -44.85 -19.62
CA ARG A 17 7.54 -46.03 -19.96
C ARG A 17 6.20 -45.59 -20.51
N ARG A 18 5.99 -45.92 -21.80
CA ARG A 18 4.68 -45.94 -22.47
C ARG A 18 3.90 -47.14 -21.98
N LEU A 19 2.61 -47.01 -21.75
CA LEU A 19 1.65 -48.06 -21.78
C LEU A 19 0.51 -47.70 -22.74
N ILE A 20 0.43 -48.52 -23.78
CA ILE A 20 -0.65 -48.54 -24.80
C ILE A 20 -1.53 -49.72 -24.46
N GLY A 21 -2.83 -49.58 -24.60
CA GLY A 21 -3.72 -50.72 -24.82
C GLY A 21 -5.10 -50.58 -24.21
N GLY A 22 -6.10 -50.59 -25.06
CA GLY A 22 -7.48 -50.91 -24.71
C GLY A 22 -8.55 -50.22 -25.57
N VAL A 23 -9.01 -50.94 -26.62
CA VAL A 23 -9.99 -50.50 -27.62
C VAL A 23 -11.41 -50.96 -27.25
N ALA A 24 -12.37 -50.10 -27.52
CA ALA A 24 -13.76 -50.28 -27.96
C ALA A 24 -14.85 -50.79 -27.03
N ALA A 25 -15.91 -49.98 -26.92
CA ALA A 25 -17.28 -50.43 -27.18
C ALA A 25 -18.19 -49.23 -27.52
N LEU A 26 -18.82 -49.29 -28.66
CA LEU A 26 -19.87 -48.36 -29.13
C LEU A 26 -21.14 -48.52 -28.30
N GLY A 27 -21.68 -47.41 -27.82
CA GLY A 27 -23.02 -47.30 -27.25
C GLY A 27 -23.65 -45.98 -27.62
N THR A 28 -24.52 -45.98 -28.63
CA THR A 28 -25.38 -44.86 -29.04
C THR A 28 -26.47 -44.64 -28.00
N ALA A 29 -26.48 -43.51 -27.34
CA ALA A 29 -27.64 -43.05 -26.56
C ALA A 29 -27.73 -41.52 -26.63
N GLY A 30 -28.93 -41.06 -26.93
CA GLY A 30 -29.40 -39.77 -27.32
C GLY A 30 -28.81 -38.52 -26.64
N MET A 31 -28.46 -37.54 -27.45
CA MET A 31 -28.20 -36.18 -27.04
C MET A 31 -29.51 -35.51 -26.59
N VAL A 32 -29.69 -35.32 -25.31
CA VAL A 32 -30.52 -34.24 -24.78
C VAL A 32 -29.57 -33.12 -24.44
N ALA A 33 -29.48 -32.12 -25.32
CA ALA A 33 -28.77 -30.91 -25.06
C ALA A 33 -29.56 -30.07 -24.03
N ALA A 34 -29.32 -30.33 -22.75
CA ALA A 34 -29.67 -29.37 -21.70
C ALA A 34 -28.65 -28.25 -21.76
N GLY A 35 -29.06 -27.11 -22.33
CA GLY A 35 -28.29 -25.87 -22.27
C GLY A 35 -28.11 -25.42 -20.83
N ALA A 36 -27.06 -25.93 -20.19
CA ALA A 36 -26.56 -25.33 -18.97
C ALA A 36 -25.86 -24.00 -19.37
N THR A 37 -26.63 -22.91 -19.33
CA THR A 37 -26.03 -21.57 -19.20
C THR A 37 -25.27 -21.57 -17.91
N GLY A 38 -23.99 -21.87 -17.99
CA GLY A 38 -23.06 -21.80 -16.86
C GLY A 38 -22.97 -20.34 -16.41
N ARG A 39 -23.88 -19.98 -15.52
CA ARG A 39 -23.71 -18.80 -14.68
C ARG A 39 -22.44 -19.08 -13.88
N ALA A 40 -21.33 -18.45 -14.26
CA ALA A 40 -20.11 -18.49 -13.47
C ALA A 40 -20.53 -18.21 -12.01
N ALA A 41 -20.22 -19.13 -11.11
CA ALA A 41 -20.53 -18.96 -9.69
C ALA A 41 -19.85 -17.62 -9.29
N GLU A 42 -20.66 -16.65 -8.94
CA GLU A 42 -20.16 -15.35 -8.46
C GLU A 42 -19.36 -15.67 -7.20
N THR A 43 -18.04 -15.52 -7.27
CA THR A 43 -17.16 -15.82 -6.13
C THR A 43 -17.64 -14.99 -4.94
N GLU A 44 -18.06 -15.62 -3.88
CA GLU A 44 -18.53 -14.93 -2.68
C GLU A 44 -17.38 -14.10 -2.11
N LEU A 45 -17.54 -12.78 -2.13
CA LEU A 45 -16.54 -11.85 -1.64
C LEU A 45 -16.55 -11.80 -0.11
N TYR A 46 -15.37 -11.84 0.49
CA TYR A 46 -15.22 -11.67 1.93
C TYR A 46 -15.60 -10.24 2.35
N ARG A 47 -16.39 -10.11 3.40
CA ARG A 47 -16.68 -8.84 4.05
C ARG A 47 -15.99 -8.79 5.40
N ALA A 48 -15.32 -7.67 5.71
CA ALA A 48 -14.66 -7.46 7.01
C ALA A 48 -15.66 -7.67 8.16
N LYS A 49 -15.22 -8.41 9.19
CA LYS A 49 -16.05 -8.85 10.33
C LYS A 49 -15.51 -8.35 11.68
N ASN A 50 -14.19 -8.43 11.84
CA ASN A 50 -13.53 -8.11 13.13
C ASN A 50 -13.38 -6.60 13.32
N ASN A 51 -13.12 -5.84 12.26
CA ASN A 51 -12.99 -4.39 12.25
C ASN A 51 -12.00 -3.80 13.28
N ARG A 52 -11.03 -4.61 13.74
CA ARG A 52 -9.95 -4.16 14.63
C ARG A 52 -8.93 -3.31 13.88
N VAL A 53 -8.84 -3.51 12.56
CA VAL A 53 -8.08 -2.69 11.62
C VAL A 53 -9.07 -2.00 10.71
N ARG A 54 -9.07 -0.67 10.69
CA ARG A 54 -9.90 0.12 9.76
C ARG A 54 -9.21 0.14 8.40
N GLN A 55 -9.70 -0.67 7.48
CA GLN A 55 -9.07 -0.80 6.16
C GLN A 55 -9.57 0.25 5.18
N SER A 56 -8.72 0.65 4.26
CA SER A 56 -8.99 1.56 3.15
C SER A 56 -8.47 0.97 1.85
N VAL A 57 -8.75 1.59 0.70
CA VAL A 57 -8.22 1.16 -0.60
C VAL A 57 -7.82 2.35 -1.47
N VAL A 58 -6.75 2.17 -2.24
CA VAL A 58 -6.13 3.19 -3.09
C VAL A 58 -6.55 3.01 -4.56
N PRO A 59 -7.26 4.00 -5.18
CA PRO A 59 -7.88 3.84 -6.50
C PRO A 59 -6.91 3.63 -7.66
N TRP A 60 -5.73 4.25 -7.65
CA TRP A 60 -4.82 4.15 -8.79
C TRP A 60 -4.33 2.72 -9.05
N CYS A 61 -4.27 1.89 -8.00
CA CYS A 61 -3.88 0.48 -8.08
C CYS A 61 -4.92 -0.38 -8.83
N PHE A 62 -6.18 0.03 -8.81
CA PHE A 62 -7.30 -0.77 -9.30
C PHE A 62 -7.78 -0.37 -10.70
N LYS A 63 -7.06 0.49 -11.41
CA LYS A 63 -7.37 0.83 -12.80
C LYS A 63 -7.46 -0.44 -13.68
N PRO A 64 -8.40 -0.50 -14.66
CA PRO A 64 -9.26 0.59 -15.15
C PRO A 64 -10.57 0.78 -14.38
N MET A 65 -10.77 0.14 -13.20
CA MET A 65 -11.97 0.35 -12.37
C MET A 65 -12.15 1.84 -12.09
N THR A 66 -13.36 2.36 -12.30
CA THR A 66 -13.70 3.74 -11.98
C THR A 66 -13.75 3.94 -10.46
N LEU A 67 -13.66 5.19 -10.00
CA LEU A 67 -13.77 5.49 -8.59
C LEU A 67 -15.14 5.09 -8.01
N ASP A 68 -16.24 5.25 -8.76
CA ASP A 68 -17.59 4.86 -8.33
C ASP A 68 -17.69 3.34 -8.16
N GLU A 69 -17.19 2.57 -9.11
CA GLU A 69 -17.13 1.08 -9.01
C GLU A 69 -16.28 0.63 -7.81
N LEU A 70 -15.15 1.29 -7.56
CA LEU A 70 -14.31 0.97 -6.41
C LEU A 70 -15.00 1.34 -5.08
N CYS A 71 -15.74 2.44 -5.02
CA CYS A 71 -16.54 2.79 -3.86
C CYS A 71 -17.63 1.74 -3.58
N VAL A 72 -18.33 1.26 -4.62
CA VAL A 72 -19.32 0.17 -4.49
C VAL A 72 -18.65 -1.09 -3.95
N LEU A 73 -17.48 -1.46 -4.50
CA LEU A 73 -16.73 -2.63 -4.06
C LEU A 73 -16.27 -2.48 -2.60
N ALA A 74 -15.73 -1.32 -2.23
CA ALA A 74 -15.30 -1.02 -0.86
C ALA A 74 -16.44 -1.22 0.15
N VAL A 75 -17.62 -0.69 -0.14
CA VAL A 75 -18.83 -0.87 0.70
C VAL A 75 -19.24 -2.35 0.81
N ARG A 76 -19.21 -3.09 -0.30
CA ARG A 76 -19.50 -4.55 -0.30
C ARG A 76 -18.55 -5.31 0.61
N LEU A 77 -17.26 -4.96 0.60
CA LEU A 77 -16.23 -5.59 1.43
C LEU A 77 -16.20 -5.07 2.88
N GLY A 78 -17.02 -4.08 3.22
CA GLY A 78 -17.08 -3.50 4.56
C GLY A 78 -15.93 -2.53 4.87
N LEU A 79 -15.27 -1.99 3.85
CA LEU A 79 -14.26 -0.95 4.02
C LEU A 79 -14.93 0.40 4.32
N PRO A 80 -14.46 1.15 5.32
CA PRO A 80 -15.00 2.48 5.65
C PRO A 80 -14.38 3.61 4.82
N SER A 81 -13.39 3.32 3.96
CA SER A 81 -12.60 4.36 3.29
C SER A 81 -12.11 3.98 1.90
N VAL A 82 -12.06 4.97 1.03
CA VAL A 82 -11.28 5.00 -0.22
C VAL A 82 -10.38 6.23 -0.14
N GLU A 83 -9.08 6.11 -0.37
CA GLU A 83 -8.11 7.16 -0.09
C GLU A 83 -7.26 7.59 -1.31
N LEU A 84 -6.29 8.49 -1.10
CA LEU A 84 -5.47 9.12 -2.13
C LEU A 84 -6.28 9.70 -3.29
N THR A 85 -7.44 10.26 -2.94
CA THR A 85 -8.28 11.03 -3.86
C THR A 85 -8.09 12.54 -3.63
N THR A 86 -8.58 13.34 -4.58
CA THR A 86 -8.60 14.80 -4.45
C THR A 86 -9.94 15.30 -3.92
N PRO A 87 -10.05 16.54 -3.39
CA PRO A 87 -11.29 17.09 -2.87
C PRO A 87 -12.48 17.06 -3.83
N ASN A 88 -12.24 17.12 -5.14
CA ASN A 88 -13.31 17.03 -6.15
C ASN A 88 -14.08 15.69 -6.07
N ASN A 89 -13.46 14.65 -5.52
CA ASN A 89 -14.05 13.32 -5.36
C ASN A 89 -14.76 13.11 -4.02
N PHE A 90 -14.63 14.03 -3.07
CA PHE A 90 -15.25 13.88 -1.73
C PHE A 90 -16.77 13.74 -1.76
N PRO A 91 -17.53 14.46 -2.62
CA PRO A 91 -18.96 14.23 -2.75
C PRO A 91 -19.33 12.80 -3.14
N LEU A 92 -18.53 12.18 -4.03
CA LEU A 92 -18.73 10.80 -4.44
C LEU A 92 -18.49 9.82 -3.28
N LEU A 93 -17.41 9.99 -2.53
CA LEU A 93 -17.14 9.16 -1.36
C LEU A 93 -18.28 9.26 -0.34
N LYS A 94 -18.73 10.49 -0.03
CA LYS A 94 -19.84 10.75 0.90
C LYS A 94 -21.16 10.13 0.43
N LYS A 95 -21.44 10.14 -0.89
CA LYS A 95 -22.60 9.45 -1.48
C LYS A 95 -22.64 7.96 -1.12
N HIS A 96 -21.47 7.31 -1.03
CA HIS A 96 -21.33 5.91 -0.63
C HIS A 96 -21.13 5.69 0.88
N GLY A 97 -21.19 6.74 1.70
CA GLY A 97 -20.93 6.66 3.14
C GLY A 97 -19.47 6.41 3.50
N LEU A 98 -18.54 6.67 2.56
CA LEU A 98 -17.10 6.48 2.74
C LEU A 98 -16.40 7.78 3.15
N VAL A 99 -15.28 7.63 3.87
CA VAL A 99 -14.35 8.72 4.14
C VAL A 99 -13.15 8.66 3.20
N CYS A 100 -12.38 9.77 3.09
CA CYS A 100 -11.04 9.74 2.53
C CYS A 100 -10.05 9.67 3.70
N ALA A 101 -9.49 8.49 3.97
CA ALA A 101 -8.57 8.30 5.08
C ALA A 101 -7.28 9.12 4.92
N LEU A 102 -6.83 9.30 3.68
CA LEU A 102 -5.64 10.04 3.33
C LEU A 102 -5.88 10.80 2.02
N THR A 103 -5.95 12.13 2.10
CA THR A 103 -6.15 13.01 0.94
C THR A 103 -4.86 13.16 0.15
N GLY A 104 -4.92 13.04 -1.18
CA GLY A 104 -3.80 13.28 -2.08
C GLY A 104 -3.36 14.75 -2.10
N SER A 105 -2.05 15.00 -2.26
CA SER A 105 -1.46 16.34 -2.25
C SER A 105 -0.61 16.64 -3.50
N HIS A 106 0.61 17.21 -3.33
CA HIS A 106 1.48 17.67 -4.42
C HIS A 106 2.19 16.55 -5.18
N GLY A 107 2.05 15.27 -4.75
CA GLY A 107 2.74 14.14 -5.36
C GLY A 107 4.21 14.04 -4.98
N PHE A 108 4.81 12.88 -5.25
CA PHE A 108 6.18 12.54 -4.80
C PHE A 108 7.30 13.19 -5.63
N GLY A 109 7.00 13.77 -6.80
CA GLY A 109 7.99 14.36 -7.70
C GLY A 109 8.67 15.60 -7.15
N LYS A 110 7.96 16.33 -6.28
CA LYS A 110 8.44 17.52 -5.56
C LYS A 110 8.22 17.33 -4.05
N GLY A 111 8.97 18.05 -3.24
CA GLY A 111 8.79 17.97 -1.80
C GLY A 111 9.73 18.86 -1.00
N PHE A 112 9.74 18.60 0.30
CA PHE A 112 10.39 19.48 1.25
C PHE A 112 11.92 19.30 1.37
N ALA A 113 12.53 18.33 0.66
CA ALA A 113 14.00 18.24 0.63
C ALA A 113 14.66 19.45 -0.06
N HIS A 114 13.93 20.13 -0.96
CA HIS A 114 14.42 21.27 -1.71
C HIS A 114 13.66 22.55 -1.34
N ILE A 115 14.40 23.58 -0.87
CA ILE A 115 13.81 24.83 -0.38
C ILE A 115 13.01 25.56 -1.46
N GLU A 116 13.47 25.52 -2.71
CA GLU A 116 12.79 26.12 -3.86
C GLU A 116 11.41 25.52 -4.17
N GLU A 117 11.13 24.31 -3.69
CA GLU A 117 9.84 23.63 -3.86
C GLU A 117 8.86 23.92 -2.70
N HIS A 118 9.33 24.46 -1.57
CA HIS A 118 8.51 24.68 -0.38
C HIS A 118 7.28 25.53 -0.66
N ALA A 119 7.41 26.62 -1.41
CA ALA A 119 6.29 27.55 -1.66
C ALA A 119 5.14 26.84 -2.36
N GLU A 120 5.41 26.02 -3.38
CA GLU A 120 4.42 25.25 -4.12
C GLU A 120 3.79 24.16 -3.23
N CYS A 121 4.63 23.38 -2.53
CA CYS A 121 4.15 22.32 -1.63
C CYS A 121 3.27 22.89 -0.51
N LEU A 122 3.67 23.99 0.13
CA LEU A 122 2.92 24.65 1.18
C LEU A 122 1.55 25.16 0.70
N LYS A 123 1.51 25.75 -0.51
CA LYS A 123 0.23 26.17 -1.12
C LYS A 123 -0.72 25.00 -1.29
N VAL A 124 -0.26 23.92 -1.91
CA VAL A 124 -1.09 22.73 -2.13
C VAL A 124 -1.53 22.11 -0.80
N LEU A 125 -0.62 21.99 0.18
CA LEU A 125 -0.99 21.42 1.48
C LEU A 125 -2.04 22.27 2.22
N ARG A 126 -1.97 23.61 2.19
CA ARG A 126 -3.02 24.45 2.79
C ARG A 126 -4.38 24.16 2.17
N GLU A 127 -4.47 24.15 0.84
CA GLU A 127 -5.70 23.86 0.12
C GLU A 127 -6.26 22.46 0.48
N ARG A 128 -5.38 21.46 0.59
CA ARG A 128 -5.77 20.09 0.95
C ARG A 128 -6.19 19.96 2.42
N ILE A 129 -5.48 20.61 3.32
CA ILE A 129 -5.84 20.66 4.75
C ILE A 129 -7.23 21.28 4.93
N ASP A 130 -7.50 22.42 4.29
CA ASP A 130 -8.81 23.09 4.39
C ASP A 130 -9.95 22.20 3.88
N ALA A 131 -9.78 21.62 2.70
CA ALA A 131 -10.78 20.74 2.12
C ALA A 131 -11.00 19.46 2.95
N THR A 132 -9.92 18.88 3.48
CA THR A 132 -9.93 17.67 4.32
C THR A 132 -10.63 17.95 5.64
N ALA A 133 -10.32 19.07 6.31
CA ALA A 133 -10.96 19.49 7.53
C ALA A 133 -12.45 19.79 7.33
N ALA A 134 -12.81 20.54 6.27
CA ALA A 134 -14.20 20.84 5.92
C ALA A 134 -15.04 19.58 5.60
N ALA A 135 -14.39 18.54 5.09
CA ALA A 135 -15.04 17.24 4.83
C ALA A 135 -15.18 16.39 6.10
N GLY A 136 -14.47 16.69 7.18
CA GLY A 136 -14.37 15.88 8.39
C GLY A 136 -13.44 14.67 8.21
N PHE A 137 -12.48 14.73 7.28
CA PHE A 137 -11.53 13.66 7.00
C PHE A 137 -10.21 13.85 7.78
N PRO A 138 -9.43 12.78 8.04
CA PRO A 138 -8.40 12.85 9.07
C PRO A 138 -7.02 13.34 8.59
N SER A 139 -6.62 13.05 7.34
CA SER A 139 -5.22 13.15 6.98
C SER A 139 -4.96 13.60 5.54
N VAL A 140 -3.78 14.16 5.31
CA VAL A 140 -3.25 14.56 3.99
C VAL A 140 -1.85 13.96 3.85
N ILE A 141 -1.53 13.36 2.70
CA ILE A 141 -0.20 12.86 2.40
C ILE A 141 0.76 14.00 2.04
N THR A 142 2.04 13.84 2.36
CA THR A 142 3.11 14.74 1.91
C THR A 142 4.37 13.96 1.61
N PHE A 143 5.30 14.56 0.87
CA PHE A 143 6.45 13.88 0.30
C PHE A 143 7.74 14.70 0.47
N SER A 144 8.88 13.99 0.43
CA SER A 144 10.20 14.63 0.46
C SER A 144 10.63 15.21 -0.89
N GLY A 145 10.17 14.63 -1.99
CA GLY A 145 10.78 14.81 -3.29
C GLY A 145 12.05 13.96 -3.47
N PHE A 146 12.69 14.11 -4.62
CA PHE A 146 13.92 13.39 -4.95
C PHE A 146 15.16 14.05 -4.34
N ARG A 147 16.22 13.26 -4.12
CA ARG A 147 17.49 13.70 -3.52
C ARG A 147 18.24 14.70 -4.41
N ARG A 148 18.40 14.41 -5.68
CA ARG A 148 19.09 15.27 -6.66
C ARG A 148 20.45 15.77 -6.15
N GLY A 149 21.21 14.87 -5.52
CA GLY A 149 22.54 15.17 -5.00
C GLY A 149 22.61 15.81 -3.61
N LEU A 150 21.48 16.07 -2.93
CA LEU A 150 21.49 16.57 -1.56
C LEU A 150 22.06 15.52 -0.58
N SER A 151 22.86 16.00 0.38
CA SER A 151 23.24 15.19 1.53
C SER A 151 22.05 14.97 2.46
N ASP A 152 22.11 13.90 3.27
CA ASP A 152 21.08 13.59 4.27
C ASP A 152 20.89 14.72 5.26
N GLU A 153 21.98 15.37 5.69
CA GLU A 153 21.94 16.49 6.62
C GLU A 153 21.20 17.69 6.04
N VAL A 154 21.56 18.11 4.82
CA VAL A 154 20.95 19.29 4.17
C VAL A 154 19.48 19.04 3.87
N GLY A 155 19.14 17.89 3.27
CA GLY A 155 17.76 17.56 2.95
C GLY A 155 16.89 17.39 4.20
N THR A 156 17.40 16.76 5.27
CA THR A 156 16.68 16.67 6.55
C THR A 156 16.42 18.05 7.16
N LYS A 157 17.39 18.93 7.17
CA LYS A 157 17.22 20.31 7.64
C LYS A 157 16.14 21.05 6.86
N ASN A 158 16.20 20.97 5.53
CA ASN A 158 15.21 21.59 4.64
C ASN A 158 13.80 21.05 4.91
N MET A 159 13.65 19.72 5.03
CA MET A 159 12.36 19.09 5.33
C MET A 159 11.78 19.58 6.66
N VAL A 160 12.58 19.62 7.72
CA VAL A 160 12.14 20.10 9.03
C VAL A 160 11.72 21.56 8.95
N GLU A 161 12.51 22.42 8.27
CA GLU A 161 12.18 23.82 8.09
C GLU A 161 10.85 24.01 7.32
N GLY A 162 10.68 23.30 6.22
CA GLY A 162 9.48 23.37 5.40
C GLY A 162 8.23 22.87 6.12
N LEU A 163 8.31 21.72 6.77
CA LEU A 163 7.18 21.14 7.51
C LEU A 163 6.79 21.97 8.74
N LYS A 164 7.71 22.61 9.43
CA LYS A 164 7.41 23.55 10.53
C LYS A 164 6.53 24.73 10.09
N LYS A 165 6.63 25.17 8.83
CA LYS A 165 5.82 26.28 8.30
C LYS A 165 4.33 25.94 8.14
N ILE A 166 3.99 24.65 8.13
CA ILE A 166 2.61 24.17 7.95
C ILE A 166 2.06 23.42 9.16
N ALA A 167 2.91 22.95 10.05
CA ALA A 167 2.55 22.12 11.19
C ALA A 167 1.46 22.75 12.08
N GLY A 168 1.67 24.01 12.51
CA GLY A 168 0.68 24.73 13.34
C GLY A 168 -0.67 24.92 12.65
N TYR A 169 -0.68 25.03 11.31
CA TYR A 169 -1.93 25.09 10.55
C TYR A 169 -2.65 23.74 10.53
N ALA A 170 -1.90 22.65 10.38
CA ALA A 170 -2.45 21.31 10.46
C ALA A 170 -3.03 21.00 11.86
N GLU A 171 -2.38 21.50 12.92
CA GLU A 171 -2.87 21.43 14.31
C GLU A 171 -4.18 22.16 14.50
N GLU A 172 -4.26 23.43 14.06
CA GLU A 172 -5.47 24.25 14.11
C GLU A 172 -6.65 23.53 13.42
N LYS A 173 -6.43 22.97 12.25
CA LYS A 173 -7.43 22.26 11.45
C LYS A 173 -7.69 20.83 11.90
N LYS A 174 -6.91 20.30 12.85
CA LYS A 174 -6.98 18.91 13.34
C LYS A 174 -6.78 17.87 12.25
N VAL A 175 -5.99 18.19 11.22
CA VAL A 175 -5.64 17.31 10.11
C VAL A 175 -4.20 16.82 10.30
N THR A 176 -3.97 15.52 10.11
CA THR A 176 -2.63 14.93 10.20
C THR A 176 -1.93 14.95 8.84
N LEU A 177 -0.71 15.46 8.79
CA LEU A 177 0.18 15.33 7.64
C LEU A 177 0.95 14.02 7.77
N CYS A 178 0.84 13.15 6.77
CA CYS A 178 1.55 11.87 6.72
C CYS A 178 2.67 11.93 5.69
N LEU A 179 3.92 12.02 6.17
CA LEU A 179 5.12 11.98 5.34
C LEU A 179 5.37 10.56 4.85
N GLU A 180 5.31 10.34 3.55
CA GLU A 180 5.53 9.02 2.98
C GLU A 180 7.02 8.75 2.75
N MET A 181 7.47 7.61 3.26
CA MET A 181 8.76 6.99 2.97
C MET A 181 8.58 6.04 1.77
N LEU A 182 9.41 6.19 0.74
CA LEU A 182 9.38 5.35 -0.46
C LEU A 182 10.72 4.61 -0.64
N ASN A 183 10.69 3.40 -1.23
CA ASN A 183 11.92 2.69 -1.52
C ASN A 183 12.65 3.28 -2.75
N SER A 184 13.97 3.40 -2.64
CA SER A 184 14.87 3.85 -3.72
C SER A 184 15.56 2.69 -4.46
N LYS A 185 15.30 1.44 -4.07
CA LYS A 185 15.99 0.24 -4.59
C LYS A 185 15.34 -0.32 -5.86
N ASP A 186 14.01 -0.41 -5.91
CA ASP A 186 13.31 -0.90 -7.10
C ASP A 186 13.31 0.19 -8.18
N LYS A 187 13.60 -0.20 -9.43
CA LYS A 187 13.69 0.71 -10.58
C LYS A 187 12.44 0.66 -11.47
N VAL A 188 11.49 -0.21 -11.14
CA VAL A 188 10.24 -0.33 -11.88
C VAL A 188 9.31 0.81 -11.48
N GLU A 189 8.73 1.48 -12.46
CA GLU A 189 7.79 2.59 -12.25
C GLU A 189 6.64 2.19 -11.31
N MET A 190 6.31 3.06 -10.37
CA MET A 190 5.30 2.85 -9.31
C MET A 190 5.58 1.69 -8.34
N LYS A 191 6.71 0.97 -8.48
CA LYS A 191 7.17 -0.05 -7.53
C LYS A 191 8.34 0.43 -6.68
N GLY A 192 9.14 1.34 -7.21
CA GLY A 192 10.19 2.04 -6.51
C GLY A 192 10.45 3.41 -7.09
N HIS A 193 11.24 4.20 -6.37
CA HIS A 193 11.50 5.60 -6.69
C HIS A 193 13.01 5.88 -6.52
N PRO A 194 13.86 5.46 -7.49
CA PRO A 194 15.29 5.72 -7.42
C PRO A 194 15.58 7.21 -7.15
N ASP A 195 16.55 7.46 -6.27
CA ASP A 195 16.92 8.83 -5.83
C ASP A 195 15.85 9.55 -4.97
N TYR A 196 14.81 8.88 -4.48
CA TYR A 196 13.88 9.50 -3.52
C TYR A 196 14.61 9.86 -2.23
N PHE A 197 14.34 11.06 -1.66
CA PHE A 197 15.13 11.54 -0.53
C PHE A 197 14.79 10.79 0.76
N CYS A 198 13.51 10.68 1.10
CA CYS A 198 13.05 10.06 2.34
C CYS A 198 12.84 8.55 2.14
N ASP A 199 13.93 7.81 1.90
CA ASP A 199 13.94 6.36 1.65
C ASP A 199 14.35 5.52 2.88
N ASP A 200 14.42 6.15 4.04
CA ASP A 200 14.77 5.55 5.32
C ASP A 200 13.70 5.88 6.37
N ILE A 201 13.11 4.84 7.01
CA ILE A 201 12.02 5.02 7.98
C ILE A 201 12.50 5.70 9.27
N ASP A 202 13.72 5.42 9.72
CA ASP A 202 14.27 6.04 10.91
C ASP A 202 14.48 7.54 10.68
N ARG A 203 15.01 7.92 9.50
CA ARG A 203 15.13 9.32 9.07
C ARG A 203 13.75 10.00 8.96
N ALA A 204 12.75 9.34 8.38
CA ALA A 204 11.40 9.90 8.29
C ALA A 204 10.82 10.21 9.67
N VAL A 205 10.99 9.32 10.63
CA VAL A 205 10.58 9.51 12.01
C VAL A 205 11.36 10.64 12.68
N ASP A 206 12.67 10.71 12.48
CA ASP A 206 13.49 11.78 13.05
C ASP A 206 13.10 13.17 12.49
N ILE A 207 12.77 13.27 11.21
CA ILE A 207 12.18 14.49 10.63
C ILE A 207 10.91 14.88 11.39
N CYS A 208 9.96 13.95 11.58
CA CYS A 208 8.73 14.22 12.31
C CYS A 208 8.99 14.66 13.77
N ARG A 209 9.94 14.02 14.46
CA ARG A 209 10.38 14.41 15.81
C ARG A 209 10.94 15.82 15.86
N LEU A 210 11.80 16.17 14.92
CA LEU A 210 12.44 17.50 14.81
C LEU A 210 11.44 18.59 14.44
N VAL A 211 10.38 18.27 13.70
CA VAL A 211 9.25 19.19 13.47
C VAL A 211 8.51 19.47 14.78
N GLY A 212 8.33 18.46 15.62
CA GLY A 212 7.80 18.62 16.97
C GLY A 212 6.28 18.81 17.04
N SER A 213 5.52 18.34 16.03
CA SER A 213 4.07 18.44 15.95
C SER A 213 3.42 17.06 16.03
N GLU A 214 2.35 16.93 16.82
CA GLU A 214 1.54 15.71 16.85
C GLU A 214 0.75 15.49 15.55
N ARG A 215 0.68 16.50 14.68
CA ARG A 215 0.00 16.46 13.38
C ARG A 215 0.94 16.24 12.21
N VAL A 216 2.23 15.98 12.45
CA VAL A 216 3.18 15.58 11.42
C VAL A 216 3.69 14.19 11.80
N LYS A 217 3.27 13.19 11.05
CA LYS A 217 3.53 11.77 11.28
C LYS A 217 4.11 11.14 10.02
N VAL A 218 4.60 9.92 10.12
CA VAL A 218 5.00 9.14 8.95
C VAL A 218 3.82 8.32 8.41
N LEU A 219 3.79 8.14 7.11
CA LEU A 219 3.10 7.04 6.47
C LEU A 219 4.08 5.87 6.44
N PHE A 220 3.75 4.80 7.16
CA PHE A 220 4.53 3.57 7.20
C PHE A 220 4.00 2.62 6.12
N ASP A 221 4.51 2.74 4.90
CA ASP A 221 4.22 1.78 3.84
C ASP A 221 5.04 0.51 4.08
N ILE A 222 4.35 -0.58 4.43
CA ILE A 222 4.96 -1.88 4.77
C ILE A 222 5.76 -2.42 3.59
N TYR A 223 5.30 -2.22 2.35
CA TYR A 223 6.00 -2.61 1.14
C TYR A 223 7.36 -1.92 1.02
N HIS A 224 7.37 -0.60 1.15
CA HIS A 224 8.59 0.18 1.03
C HIS A 224 9.57 -0.10 2.18
N VAL A 225 9.07 -0.21 3.40
CA VAL A 225 9.89 -0.55 4.58
C VAL A 225 10.49 -1.94 4.45
N GLN A 226 9.74 -2.94 3.98
CA GLN A 226 10.26 -4.29 3.76
C GLN A 226 11.43 -4.29 2.79
N ILE A 227 11.33 -3.59 1.66
CA ILE A 227 12.39 -3.51 0.64
C ILE A 227 13.64 -2.82 1.18
N MET A 228 13.47 -1.72 1.94
CA MET A 228 14.60 -0.94 2.42
C MET A 228 15.29 -1.58 3.63
N HIS A 229 14.53 -2.12 4.58
CA HIS A 229 15.03 -2.48 5.90
C HIS A 229 14.60 -3.86 6.38
N GLY A 230 13.41 -4.35 6.00
CA GLY A 230 12.79 -5.51 6.65
C GLY A 230 12.42 -5.23 8.11
N ASP A 231 12.28 -6.31 8.91
CA ASP A 231 12.05 -6.24 10.37
C ASP A 231 10.82 -5.37 10.74
N VAL A 232 9.77 -5.50 9.94
CA VAL A 232 8.60 -4.63 9.94
C VAL A 232 7.93 -4.54 11.30
N ILE A 233 7.72 -5.68 12.00
CA ILE A 233 7.00 -5.70 13.28
C ILE A 233 7.75 -4.92 14.36
N ARG A 234 9.07 -5.13 14.49
CA ARG A 234 9.87 -4.38 15.49
C ARG A 234 9.87 -2.88 15.15
N ARG A 235 10.03 -2.51 13.89
CA ARG A 235 10.06 -1.10 13.46
C ARG A 235 8.73 -0.39 13.71
N LEU A 236 7.60 -1.00 13.37
CA LEU A 236 6.30 -0.37 13.66
C LEU A 236 6.03 -0.22 15.15
N GLN A 237 6.49 -1.17 15.99
CA GLN A 237 6.38 -1.06 17.44
C GLN A 237 7.29 0.03 18.02
N GLN A 238 8.53 0.13 17.52
CA GLN A 238 9.50 1.15 17.90
C GLN A 238 9.01 2.56 17.58
N HIS A 239 8.36 2.73 16.44
CA HIS A 239 7.94 4.04 15.92
C HIS A 239 6.44 4.32 16.08
N LYS A 240 5.70 3.50 16.82
CA LYS A 240 4.22 3.53 16.94
C LYS A 240 3.63 4.92 17.18
N ASP A 241 4.28 5.75 17.99
CA ASP A 241 3.80 7.08 18.36
C ASP A 241 3.97 8.11 17.22
N TRP A 242 4.76 7.76 16.21
CA TRP A 242 5.05 8.60 15.05
C TRP A 242 4.37 8.16 13.77
N ILE A 243 3.63 7.05 13.79
CA ILE A 243 2.93 6.53 12.61
C ILE A 243 1.51 7.09 12.56
N GLY A 244 1.20 7.80 11.47
CA GLY A 244 -0.12 8.38 11.22
C GLY A 244 -0.96 7.57 10.24
N HIS A 245 -0.33 6.74 9.39
CA HIS A 245 -0.99 5.91 8.39
C HIS A 245 -0.15 4.70 8.00
N TYR A 246 -0.80 3.65 7.50
CA TYR A 246 -0.13 2.45 6.98
C TYR A 246 -0.60 2.13 5.57
N HIS A 247 0.33 1.63 4.71
CA HIS A 247 -0.01 1.00 3.45
C HIS A 247 0.47 -0.45 3.38
N THR A 248 -0.17 -1.25 2.51
CA THR A 248 0.15 -2.66 2.28
C THR A 248 0.36 -2.95 0.80
N ALA A 249 1.34 -3.77 0.47
CA ALA A 249 1.46 -4.45 -0.82
C ALA A 249 2.38 -5.66 -0.73
N GLY A 250 2.27 -6.61 -1.66
CA GLY A 250 3.12 -7.80 -1.71
C GLY A 250 4.55 -7.48 -2.16
N VAL A 251 5.53 -8.10 -1.51
CA VAL A 251 6.95 -8.03 -1.88
C VAL A 251 7.40 -9.42 -2.35
N PRO A 252 8.03 -9.52 -3.52
CA PRO A 252 8.34 -8.47 -4.49
C PRO A 252 7.13 -8.04 -5.33
N GLY A 253 7.25 -6.90 -6.00
CA GLY A 253 6.42 -6.54 -7.14
C GLY A 253 5.21 -5.66 -6.87
N ARG A 254 4.92 -5.29 -5.61
CA ARG A 254 3.78 -4.44 -5.20
C ARG A 254 2.42 -5.01 -5.64
N ASN A 255 2.32 -6.37 -5.66
CA ASN A 255 1.12 -7.09 -6.09
C ASN A 255 0.29 -7.57 -4.89
N GLU A 256 -0.51 -8.64 -5.07
CA GLU A 256 -1.33 -9.25 -4.02
C GLU A 256 -0.54 -9.52 -2.73
N ILE A 257 -1.24 -9.53 -1.59
CA ILE A 257 -0.64 -9.80 -0.27
C ILE A 257 -0.90 -11.24 0.23
N ASP A 258 -1.17 -12.14 -0.70
CA ASP A 258 -1.43 -13.57 -0.45
C ASP A 258 -0.13 -14.37 -0.16
N ASP A 259 -0.16 -15.69 -0.31
CA ASP A 259 0.96 -16.59 -0.05
C ASP A 259 2.01 -16.63 -1.18
N THR A 260 1.84 -15.85 -2.24
CA THR A 260 2.81 -15.76 -3.36
C THR A 260 3.91 -14.71 -3.13
N GLN A 261 3.93 -14.07 -1.96
CA GLN A 261 4.87 -13.00 -1.59
C GLN A 261 5.46 -13.23 -0.19
N GLU A 262 6.47 -12.45 0.21
CA GLU A 262 7.30 -12.74 1.39
C GLU A 262 6.80 -12.10 2.71
N VAL A 263 5.86 -11.14 2.67
CA VAL A 263 5.40 -10.39 3.85
C VAL A 263 4.24 -11.09 4.54
N ASN A 264 4.42 -11.51 5.79
CA ASN A 264 3.35 -12.15 6.54
C ASN A 264 2.41 -11.13 7.20
N TYR A 265 1.34 -10.74 6.49
CA TYR A 265 0.44 -9.67 6.91
C TYR A 265 -0.39 -9.97 8.17
N GLY A 266 -0.80 -11.19 8.42
CA GLY A 266 -1.60 -11.51 9.62
C GLY A 266 -0.91 -11.11 10.94
N PRO A 267 0.33 -11.55 11.21
CA PRO A 267 1.10 -11.09 12.37
C PRO A 267 1.35 -9.58 12.41
N ILE A 268 1.60 -8.95 11.24
CA ILE A 268 1.81 -7.49 11.15
C ILE A 268 0.55 -6.74 11.58
N MET A 269 -0.64 -7.13 11.09
CA MET A 269 -1.90 -6.51 11.48
C MET A 269 -2.17 -6.67 12.98
N ARG A 270 -1.92 -7.85 13.55
CA ARG A 270 -2.01 -8.03 15.01
C ARG A 270 -1.04 -7.14 15.79
N ALA A 271 0.17 -6.93 15.28
CA ALA A 271 1.13 -6.02 15.88
C ALA A 271 0.66 -4.56 15.81
N ILE A 272 0.09 -4.12 14.69
CA ILE A 272 -0.54 -2.79 14.55
C ILE A 272 -1.66 -2.61 15.58
N VAL A 273 -2.56 -3.59 15.71
CA VAL A 273 -3.63 -3.56 16.71
C VAL A 273 -3.07 -3.46 18.13
N ALA A 274 -2.00 -4.21 18.43
CA ALA A 274 -1.36 -4.21 19.75
C ALA A 274 -0.70 -2.86 20.13
N THR A 275 -0.39 -1.99 19.15
CA THR A 275 0.09 -0.62 19.42
C THR A 275 -1.01 0.32 19.92
N GLY A 276 -2.27 -0.06 19.80
CA GLY A 276 -3.42 0.82 20.08
C GLY A 276 -3.78 1.75 18.93
N TYR A 277 -3.23 1.54 17.72
CA TYR A 277 -3.48 2.37 16.55
C TYR A 277 -4.97 2.39 16.16
N GLN A 278 -5.52 3.59 15.95
CA GLN A 278 -6.94 3.82 15.63
C GLN A 278 -7.15 4.42 14.23
N GLY A 279 -6.09 4.59 13.47
CA GLY A 279 -6.14 5.15 12.12
C GLY A 279 -6.55 4.10 11.07
N PHE A 280 -6.12 4.31 9.83
CA PHE A 280 -6.45 3.43 8.71
C PHE A 280 -5.22 2.70 8.18
N VAL A 281 -5.47 1.54 7.54
CA VAL A 281 -4.50 0.77 6.77
C VAL A 281 -5.00 0.69 5.33
N GLY A 282 -4.29 1.32 4.40
CA GLY A 282 -4.65 1.40 3.00
C GLY A 282 -4.10 0.21 2.20
N GLN A 283 -4.96 -0.44 1.43
CA GLN A 283 -4.59 -1.48 0.46
C GLN A 283 -4.05 -0.78 -0.80
N GLU A 284 -2.73 -0.75 -0.96
CA GLU A 284 -2.04 -0.05 -2.06
C GLU A 284 -1.20 -1.02 -2.91
N PHE A 285 -1.76 -2.16 -3.24
CA PHE A 285 -1.14 -3.15 -4.12
C PHE A 285 -1.77 -3.13 -5.52
N ILE A 286 -1.01 -3.59 -6.53
CA ILE A 286 -1.42 -3.65 -7.93
C ILE A 286 -1.89 -5.08 -8.25
N PRO A 287 -3.22 -5.35 -8.33
CA PRO A 287 -3.71 -6.69 -8.59
C PRO A 287 -3.30 -7.22 -9.97
N LEU A 288 -2.80 -8.45 -10.00
CA LEU A 288 -2.51 -9.23 -11.21
C LEU A 288 -3.70 -10.11 -11.63
N ARG A 289 -4.56 -10.46 -10.67
CA ARG A 289 -5.76 -11.29 -10.85
C ARG A 289 -7.02 -10.42 -10.94
N ASP A 290 -8.19 -11.02 -10.83
CA ASP A 290 -9.45 -10.28 -10.71
C ASP A 290 -9.39 -9.32 -9.52
N LYS A 291 -9.67 -8.05 -9.78
CA LYS A 291 -9.49 -6.96 -8.81
C LYS A 291 -10.39 -7.10 -7.58
N ALA A 292 -11.61 -7.55 -7.77
CA ALA A 292 -12.56 -7.71 -6.68
C ALA A 292 -12.17 -8.90 -5.79
N ALA A 293 -11.76 -10.02 -6.40
CA ALA A 293 -11.26 -11.18 -5.68
C ALA A 293 -9.97 -10.88 -4.92
N SER A 294 -8.99 -10.19 -5.57
CA SER A 294 -7.72 -9.80 -4.95
C SER A 294 -7.94 -8.87 -3.75
N LEU A 295 -8.81 -7.84 -3.89
CA LEU A 295 -9.11 -6.94 -2.78
C LEU A 295 -9.85 -7.66 -1.65
N SER A 296 -10.81 -8.52 -1.98
CA SER A 296 -11.55 -9.33 -1.01
C SER A 296 -10.61 -10.23 -0.19
N GLU A 297 -9.63 -10.86 -0.85
CA GLU A 297 -8.63 -11.69 -0.18
C GLU A 297 -7.71 -10.84 0.73
N ALA A 298 -7.24 -9.69 0.25
CA ALA A 298 -6.44 -8.78 1.05
C ALA A 298 -7.18 -8.30 2.30
N VAL A 299 -8.47 -7.94 2.15
CA VAL A 299 -9.34 -7.58 3.28
C VAL A 299 -9.44 -8.72 4.29
N ARG A 300 -9.61 -9.97 3.83
CA ARG A 300 -9.66 -11.15 4.69
C ARG A 300 -8.36 -11.38 5.47
N ILE A 301 -7.20 -11.24 4.81
CA ILE A 301 -5.88 -11.41 5.44
C ILE A 301 -5.63 -10.36 6.52
N CYS A 302 -6.08 -9.13 6.30
CA CYS A 302 -5.89 -8.01 7.22
C CYS A 302 -6.98 -7.91 8.33
N ASP A 303 -8.06 -8.66 8.26
CA ASP A 303 -9.16 -8.62 9.23
C ASP A 303 -8.90 -9.58 10.41
N VAL A 304 -7.98 -9.20 11.34
CA VAL A 304 -7.46 -10.00 12.46
C VAL A 304 -8.22 -9.80 13.78
#